data_05732300cae9be72306d99853dcec662
#
_entry.id   05732300cae9be72306d99853dcec662
#
_cell.length_a   1.000
_cell.length_b   1.000
_cell.length_c   1.000
_cell.angle_alpha   90.00
_cell.angle_beta   90.00
_cell.angle_gamma   90.00
#
_symmetry.space_group_name_H-M   'P 1'
#
loop_
_entity.id
_entity.type
_entity.pdbx_description
1 polymer ?
#
loop_
_entity_poly.entity_id
_entity_poly.type
_entity_poly.pdbx_seq_one_letter_code
_entity_poly.pdbx_strand_id
1 'polypeptide(L)'
;MKKIFLILLFAISYQLSAISYQLSAVDSLSQQSESTVSVNSLSQSQSQSQSQQCESLLSKSYLKSYWNSGLTVLAQPIHYDWKDWTVFTGITAVTTLSFVYDDEIYNFIDGTFDDKSWNTVTQFTDVFGEEFFILPSVALTYAISAINKDCRLRNVSLAALQSFVYAEVASAGLKVLTCRLRPSEINGQWSTVNGQQSTVNSQQSIVNSQTWLGPFKSFESTSFPSGHAMRSFALATTVAGFYPEKKWVGIVSYSLATMTSVGRVIGKEHWTSDVIVGAALGYFIGRGVVKFNEKIGNISTIEIQPIATSCGLGVVINF
;
A
#
# COMPACT_ATOMS: atom_id res chain seq x y z
N MET A 1 -14.15 -4.78 27.00
CA MET A 1 -12.90 -5.01 26.28
C MET A 1 -13.05 -6.00 25.12
N LYS A 2 -13.41 -7.29 25.34
CA LYS A 2 -13.64 -8.25 24.23
C LYS A 2 -14.55 -7.71 23.10
N LYS A 3 -15.59 -6.94 23.44
CA LYS A 3 -16.50 -6.33 22.46
C LYS A 3 -15.83 -5.22 21.64
N ILE A 4 -14.91 -4.44 22.22
CA ILE A 4 -14.19 -3.34 21.53
C ILE A 4 -13.14 -3.91 20.57
N PHE A 5 -12.42 -4.96 20.99
CA PHE A 5 -11.48 -5.67 20.12
C PHE A 5 -12.18 -6.34 18.94
N LEU A 6 -13.33 -6.98 19.19
CA LEU A 6 -14.18 -7.52 18.12
C LEU A 6 -14.70 -6.42 17.19
N ILE A 7 -15.06 -5.25 17.71
CA ILE A 7 -15.50 -4.10 16.93
C ILE A 7 -14.35 -3.56 16.08
N LEU A 8 -13.12 -3.49 16.60
CA LEU A 8 -11.93 -3.05 15.86
C LEU A 8 -11.49 -4.08 14.82
N LEU A 9 -11.50 -5.38 15.16
CA LEU A 9 -11.29 -6.45 14.16
C LEU A 9 -12.40 -6.45 13.10
N PHE A 10 -13.65 -6.19 13.50
CA PHE A 10 -14.77 -6.06 12.57
C PHE A 10 -14.66 -4.78 11.73
N ALA A 11 -14.15 -3.67 12.29
CA ALA A 11 -13.91 -2.43 11.58
C ALA A 11 -12.74 -2.59 10.58
N ILE A 12 -11.66 -3.28 10.95
CA ILE A 12 -10.55 -3.63 10.03
C ILE A 12 -11.07 -4.59 8.94
N SER A 13 -11.86 -5.59 9.29
CA SER A 13 -12.52 -6.51 8.35
C SER A 13 -13.54 -5.79 7.48
N TYR A 14 -14.29 -4.82 8.02
CA TYR A 14 -15.26 -4.02 7.29
C TYR A 14 -14.56 -3.03 6.34
N GLN A 15 -13.42 -2.45 6.72
CA GLN A 15 -12.61 -1.63 5.80
C GLN A 15 -12.03 -2.47 4.66
N LEU A 16 -11.58 -3.69 4.94
CA LEU A 16 -11.15 -4.64 3.92
C LEU A 16 -12.32 -5.05 3.00
N SER A 17 -13.50 -5.24 3.56
CA SER A 17 -14.75 -5.51 2.83
C SER A 17 -15.20 -4.30 2.00
N ALA A 18 -15.09 -3.07 2.52
CA ALA A 18 -15.40 -1.85 1.78
C ALA A 18 -14.42 -1.60 0.64
N ILE A 19 -13.14 -1.89 0.83
CA ILE A 19 -12.11 -1.88 -0.22
C ILE A 19 -12.43 -2.94 -1.29
N SER A 20 -12.85 -4.14 -0.87
CA SER A 20 -13.29 -5.21 -1.78
C SER A 20 -14.58 -4.84 -2.54
N TYR A 21 -15.51 -4.14 -1.89
CA TYR A 21 -16.77 -3.71 -2.53
C TYR A 21 -16.55 -2.59 -3.54
N GLN A 22 -15.60 -1.68 -3.30
CA GLN A 22 -15.22 -0.67 -4.30
C GLN A 22 -14.51 -1.28 -5.52
N LEU A 23 -13.73 -2.35 -5.32
CA LEU A 23 -13.17 -3.13 -6.42
C LEU A 23 -14.27 -3.79 -7.28
N SER A 24 -15.37 -4.26 -6.67
CA SER A 24 -16.50 -4.85 -7.40
C SER A 24 -17.40 -3.81 -8.12
N ALA A 25 -17.46 -2.57 -7.60
CA ALA A 25 -18.23 -1.50 -8.24
C ALA A 25 -17.52 -0.96 -9.51
N VAL A 26 -16.21 -1.02 -9.57
CA VAL A 26 -15.43 -0.71 -10.78
C VAL A 26 -15.68 -1.77 -11.87
N ASP A 27 -15.82 -3.05 -11.49
CA ASP A 27 -16.14 -4.13 -12.42
C ASP A 27 -17.55 -4.00 -13.04
N SER A 28 -18.54 -3.52 -12.28
CA SER A 28 -19.91 -3.35 -12.79
C SER A 28 -20.03 -2.21 -13.80
N LEU A 29 -19.18 -1.18 -13.70
CA LEU A 29 -19.14 -0.09 -14.66
C LEU A 29 -18.43 -0.47 -15.97
N SER A 30 -17.42 -1.38 -15.91
CA SER A 30 -16.76 -1.92 -17.11
C SER A 30 -17.67 -2.86 -17.89
N GLN A 31 -18.49 -3.67 -17.22
CA GLN A 31 -19.44 -4.57 -17.89
C GLN A 31 -20.65 -3.84 -18.51
N GLN A 32 -21.03 -2.68 -17.99
CA GLN A 32 -22.14 -1.90 -18.53
C GLN A 32 -21.75 -1.12 -19.79
N SER A 33 -20.46 -0.90 -20.05
CA SER A 33 -19.96 -0.30 -21.30
C SER A 33 -19.86 -1.30 -22.46
N GLU A 34 -19.80 -2.61 -22.18
CA GLU A 34 -19.72 -3.67 -23.21
C GLU A 34 -21.09 -4.10 -23.75
N SER A 35 -22.19 -3.75 -23.08
CA SER A 35 -23.53 -4.25 -23.48
C SER A 35 -24.26 -3.35 -24.49
N THR A 36 -23.68 -2.26 -24.97
CA THR A 36 -24.36 -1.35 -25.91
C THR A 36 -23.77 -1.31 -27.32
N VAL A 37 -22.85 -2.18 -27.66
CA VAL A 37 -22.35 -2.31 -29.03
C VAL A 37 -22.43 -3.77 -29.49
N SER A 38 -23.63 -4.22 -29.82
CA SER A 38 -23.79 -5.33 -30.73
C SER A 38 -24.75 -4.88 -31.81
N VAL A 39 -24.25 -4.80 -33.05
CA VAL A 39 -24.83 -5.33 -34.29
C VAL A 39 -23.99 -4.78 -35.47
N ASN A 40 -23.57 -5.75 -36.32
CA ASN A 40 -23.09 -5.65 -37.69
C ASN A 40 -21.62 -5.23 -37.95
N SER A 41 -20.77 -6.20 -38.08
CA SER A 41 -20.36 -6.69 -39.43
C SER A 41 -19.30 -7.77 -39.32
N LEU A 42 -19.54 -8.88 -39.97
CA LEU A 42 -18.57 -9.88 -40.41
C LEU A 42 -17.42 -9.20 -41.14
N SER A 43 -16.21 -9.37 -40.66
CA SER A 43 -15.02 -9.79 -41.41
C SER A 43 -13.74 -9.35 -40.73
N GLN A 44 -12.84 -10.30 -40.71
CA GLN A 44 -11.41 -10.19 -40.37
C GLN A 44 -11.07 -10.07 -38.89
N SER A 45 -10.89 -11.22 -38.28
CA SER A 45 -9.99 -11.51 -37.18
C SER A 45 -8.56 -11.02 -37.51
N GLN A 46 -8.27 -9.78 -37.23
CA GLN A 46 -6.91 -9.37 -36.93
C GLN A 46 -6.77 -9.41 -35.39
N SER A 47 -6.11 -10.46 -34.94
CA SER A 47 -5.50 -10.50 -33.63
C SER A 47 -4.49 -9.35 -33.53
N GLN A 48 -4.96 -8.14 -33.18
CA GLN A 48 -4.09 -7.09 -32.68
C GLN A 48 -3.62 -7.56 -31.30
N SER A 49 -2.48 -8.25 -31.29
CA SER A 49 -1.66 -8.35 -30.10
C SER A 49 -1.29 -6.91 -29.74
N GLN A 50 -2.02 -6.33 -28.77
CA GLN A 50 -1.55 -5.11 -28.10
C GLN A 50 -0.14 -5.42 -27.60
N SER A 51 0.87 -4.88 -28.26
CA SER A 51 2.25 -4.94 -27.81
C SER A 51 2.36 -4.06 -26.57
N GLN A 52 2.01 -4.62 -25.41
CA GLN A 52 2.29 -4.00 -24.13
C GLN A 52 3.78 -3.71 -24.09
N GLN A 53 4.13 -2.42 -24.14
CA GLN A 53 5.50 -1.98 -24.15
C GLN A 53 6.19 -2.44 -22.87
N CYS A 54 7.13 -3.38 -23.00
CA CYS A 54 7.90 -3.90 -21.89
C CYS A 54 8.90 -2.85 -21.41
N GLU A 55 8.66 -2.23 -20.28
CA GLU A 55 9.64 -1.35 -19.64
C GLU A 55 10.83 -2.14 -19.08
N SER A 56 11.99 -1.52 -19.05
CA SER A 56 13.19 -2.07 -18.41
C SER A 56 13.58 -1.23 -17.18
N LEU A 57 14.15 -1.89 -16.16
CA LEU A 57 14.56 -1.26 -14.89
C LEU A 57 15.50 -0.07 -15.08
N LEU A 58 16.37 -0.12 -16.10
CA LEU A 58 17.36 0.93 -16.38
C LEU A 58 16.93 1.88 -17.48
N SER A 59 15.68 1.85 -17.93
CA SER A 59 15.21 2.80 -18.95
C SER A 59 15.10 4.20 -18.35
N LYS A 60 15.46 5.21 -19.15
CA LYS A 60 15.30 6.62 -18.73
C LYS A 60 13.84 6.97 -18.47
N SER A 61 12.90 6.35 -19.22
CA SER A 61 11.46 6.51 -19.02
C SER A 61 11.05 6.00 -17.65
N TYR A 62 11.50 4.82 -17.22
CA TYR A 62 11.20 4.26 -15.91
C TYR A 62 11.76 5.14 -14.79
N LEU A 63 13.01 5.60 -14.89
CA LEU A 63 13.58 6.50 -13.88
C LEU A 63 12.82 7.83 -13.79
N LYS A 64 12.43 8.41 -14.94
CA LYS A 64 11.58 9.61 -14.97
C LYS A 64 10.19 9.36 -14.40
N SER A 65 9.68 8.14 -14.50
CA SER A 65 8.36 7.78 -13.99
C SER A 65 8.26 7.91 -12.47
N TYR A 66 9.36 7.75 -11.72
CA TYR A 66 9.38 7.99 -10.26
C TYR A 66 8.94 9.42 -9.90
N TRP A 67 9.44 10.43 -10.62
CA TRP A 67 9.00 11.79 -10.35
C TRP A 67 7.52 12.00 -10.68
N ASN A 68 7.10 11.56 -11.85
CA ASN A 68 5.74 11.77 -12.33
C ASN A 68 4.70 10.96 -11.53
N SER A 69 4.99 9.69 -11.21
CA SER A 69 4.09 8.87 -10.40
C SER A 69 4.05 9.36 -8.95
N GLY A 70 5.17 9.84 -8.39
CA GLY A 70 5.20 10.47 -7.08
C GLY A 70 4.30 11.70 -7.01
N LEU A 71 4.33 12.56 -8.01
CA LEU A 71 3.41 13.70 -8.12
C LEU A 71 1.95 13.22 -8.23
N THR A 72 1.69 12.15 -8.97
CA THR A 72 0.33 11.57 -9.08
C THR A 72 -0.15 11.05 -7.72
N VAL A 73 0.72 10.37 -6.96
CA VAL A 73 0.40 9.90 -5.60
C VAL A 73 0.06 11.08 -4.68
N LEU A 74 0.86 12.14 -4.69
CA LEU A 74 0.63 13.33 -3.86
C LEU A 74 -0.61 14.12 -4.29
N ALA A 75 -0.93 14.16 -5.58
CA ALA A 75 -2.07 14.90 -6.12
C ALA A 75 -3.40 14.13 -6.02
N GLN A 76 -3.41 12.87 -5.58
CA GLN A 76 -4.65 12.08 -5.50
C GLN A 76 -5.79 12.78 -4.76
N PRO A 77 -5.58 13.42 -3.58
CA PRO A 77 -6.68 14.05 -2.85
C PRO A 77 -7.40 15.14 -3.64
N ILE A 78 -6.73 15.78 -4.60
CA ILE A 78 -7.31 16.82 -5.46
C ILE A 78 -8.34 16.23 -6.44
N HIS A 79 -8.20 14.92 -6.74
CA HIS A 79 -9.03 14.20 -7.72
C HIS A 79 -10.01 13.22 -7.06
N TYR A 80 -10.21 13.34 -5.74
CA TYR A 80 -11.14 12.51 -5.00
C TYR A 80 -12.59 12.87 -5.36
N ASP A 81 -13.36 11.84 -5.68
CA ASP A 81 -14.81 11.95 -5.76
C ASP A 81 -15.45 11.82 -4.36
N TRP A 82 -16.79 11.93 -4.30
CA TRP A 82 -17.51 11.82 -3.02
C TRP A 82 -17.33 10.45 -2.35
N LYS A 83 -17.12 9.37 -3.13
CA LYS A 83 -16.85 8.00 -2.61
C LYS A 83 -15.48 7.93 -1.98
N ASP A 84 -14.46 8.49 -2.63
CA ASP A 84 -13.11 8.58 -2.09
C ASP A 84 -13.10 9.36 -0.77
N TRP A 85 -13.83 10.47 -0.70
CA TRP A 85 -13.98 11.26 0.52
C TRP A 85 -14.71 10.49 1.64
N THR A 86 -15.71 9.68 1.30
CA THR A 86 -16.41 8.82 2.27
C THR A 86 -15.45 7.79 2.87
N VAL A 87 -14.63 7.14 2.04
CA VAL A 87 -13.61 6.19 2.49
C VAL A 87 -12.57 6.88 3.36
N PHE A 88 -12.06 8.04 2.93
CA PHE A 88 -11.10 8.83 3.69
C PHE A 88 -11.66 9.23 5.07
N THR A 89 -12.90 9.71 5.13
CA THR A 89 -13.56 10.07 6.39
C THR A 89 -13.74 8.85 7.28
N GLY A 90 -14.14 7.70 6.73
CA GLY A 90 -14.25 6.45 7.47
C GLY A 90 -12.92 6.00 8.07
N ILE A 91 -11.85 6.03 7.28
CA ILE A 91 -10.48 5.73 7.76
C ILE A 91 -10.08 6.70 8.88
N THR A 92 -10.32 8.00 8.69
CA THR A 92 -10.00 9.02 9.69
C THR A 92 -10.75 8.77 10.99
N ALA A 93 -12.04 8.44 10.93
CA ALA A 93 -12.84 8.13 12.11
C ALA A 93 -12.31 6.91 12.86
N VAL A 94 -12.01 5.81 12.15
CA VAL A 94 -11.44 4.60 12.76
C VAL A 94 -10.06 4.87 13.35
N THR A 95 -9.22 5.63 12.66
CA THR A 95 -7.90 6.05 13.16
C THR A 95 -8.04 6.86 14.45
N THR A 96 -8.93 7.84 14.48
CA THR A 96 -9.17 8.66 15.67
C THR A 96 -9.65 7.82 16.85
N LEU A 97 -10.59 6.89 16.63
CA LEU A 97 -11.01 5.96 17.64
C LEU A 97 -9.86 5.07 18.14
N SER A 98 -9.03 4.59 17.22
CA SER A 98 -7.87 3.76 17.58
C SER A 98 -6.87 4.53 18.44
N PHE A 99 -6.63 5.82 18.15
CA PHE A 99 -5.78 6.67 19.00
C PHE A 99 -6.31 6.81 20.40
N VAL A 100 -7.63 6.89 20.58
CA VAL A 100 -8.27 6.99 21.91
C VAL A 100 -8.14 5.68 22.68
N TYR A 101 -8.20 4.54 22.00
CA TYR A 101 -8.25 3.22 22.62
C TYR A 101 -6.91 2.44 22.50
N ASP A 102 -5.83 3.04 22.06
CA ASP A 102 -4.54 2.37 21.88
C ASP A 102 -4.03 1.72 23.18
N ASP A 103 -4.13 2.43 24.32
CA ASP A 103 -3.67 1.91 25.60
C ASP A 103 -4.55 0.74 26.09
N GLU A 104 -5.86 0.80 25.92
CA GLU A 104 -6.77 -0.29 26.27
C GLU A 104 -6.57 -1.51 25.38
N ILE A 105 -6.31 -1.29 24.07
CA ILE A 105 -6.02 -2.37 23.13
C ILE A 105 -4.69 -3.02 23.50
N TYR A 106 -3.68 -2.21 23.79
CA TYR A 106 -2.38 -2.71 24.23
C TYR A 106 -2.49 -3.59 25.47
N ASN A 107 -3.18 -3.10 26.51
CA ASN A 107 -3.38 -3.85 27.74
C ASN A 107 -4.16 -5.17 27.53
N PHE A 108 -5.11 -5.16 26.60
CA PHE A 108 -5.84 -6.38 26.23
C PHE A 108 -4.91 -7.38 25.52
N ILE A 109 -4.07 -6.90 24.61
CA ILE A 109 -3.12 -7.74 23.86
C ILE A 109 -2.06 -8.30 24.80
N ASP A 110 -1.49 -7.47 25.67
CA ASP A 110 -0.49 -7.88 26.67
C ASP A 110 -1.02 -8.99 27.56
N GLY A 111 -2.26 -8.86 28.05
CA GLY A 111 -2.89 -9.90 28.89
C GLY A 111 -3.39 -11.13 28.13
N THR A 112 -3.43 -11.11 26.80
CA THR A 112 -4.04 -12.21 26.02
C THR A 112 -3.01 -12.98 25.19
N PHE A 113 -2.00 -12.31 24.67
CA PHE A 113 -1.06 -12.84 23.69
C PHE A 113 0.40 -12.86 24.21
N ASP A 114 0.58 -12.95 25.50
CA ASP A 114 1.91 -12.98 26.14
C ASP A 114 2.56 -14.39 26.16
N ASP A 115 2.06 -15.32 25.35
CA ASP A 115 2.58 -16.67 25.25
C ASP A 115 3.69 -16.78 24.19
N LYS A 116 4.69 -17.61 24.46
CA LYS A 116 5.82 -17.92 23.58
C LYS A 116 5.40 -18.36 22.17
N SER A 117 4.22 -18.98 22.06
CA SER A 117 3.61 -19.40 20.80
C SER A 117 3.31 -18.22 19.86
N TRP A 118 2.84 -17.10 20.42
CA TRP A 118 2.53 -15.91 19.63
C TRP A 118 3.76 -15.20 19.10
N ASN A 119 4.88 -15.26 19.80
CA ASN A 119 6.17 -14.72 19.31
C ASN A 119 6.60 -15.40 18.00
N THR A 120 6.36 -16.70 17.86
CA THR A 120 6.65 -17.41 16.61
C THR A 120 5.72 -16.99 15.48
N VAL A 121 4.43 -16.78 15.78
CA VAL A 121 3.46 -16.32 14.79
C VAL A 121 3.77 -14.90 14.33
N THR A 122 4.10 -13.99 15.23
CA THR A 122 4.45 -12.61 14.89
C THR A 122 5.73 -12.53 14.06
N GLN A 123 6.77 -13.29 14.42
CA GLN A 123 7.99 -13.38 13.63
C GLN A 123 7.74 -13.89 12.20
N PHE A 124 6.86 -14.88 12.03
CA PHE A 124 6.48 -15.36 10.71
C PHE A 124 5.71 -14.29 9.90
N THR A 125 4.80 -13.57 10.53
CA THR A 125 4.01 -12.54 9.85
C THR A 125 4.84 -11.31 9.49
N ASP A 126 5.86 -11.00 10.28
CA ASP A 126 6.74 -9.86 10.06
C ASP A 126 7.55 -9.99 8.76
N VAL A 127 7.92 -11.21 8.38
CA VAL A 127 8.69 -11.49 7.15
C VAL A 127 8.08 -10.84 5.92
N PHE A 128 6.74 -10.85 5.80
CA PHE A 128 6.04 -10.28 4.62
C PHE A 128 6.06 -8.74 4.57
N GLY A 129 6.42 -8.09 5.66
CA GLY A 129 6.62 -6.64 5.73
C GLY A 129 8.08 -6.21 5.74
N GLU A 130 9.02 -7.16 5.79
CA GLU A 130 10.45 -6.90 5.84
C GLU A 130 11.04 -6.62 4.45
N GLU A 131 11.93 -5.63 4.37
CA GLU A 131 12.62 -5.26 3.13
C GLU A 131 13.47 -6.41 2.58
N PHE A 132 14.09 -7.20 3.47
CA PHE A 132 14.89 -8.37 3.10
C PHE A 132 14.08 -9.50 2.46
N PHE A 133 12.77 -9.50 2.59
CA PHE A 133 11.88 -10.42 1.89
C PHE A 133 11.29 -9.77 0.63
N ILE A 134 10.83 -8.51 0.75
CA ILE A 134 10.15 -7.80 -0.32
C ILE A 134 11.08 -7.58 -1.52
N LEU A 135 12.26 -7.01 -1.30
CA LEU A 135 13.18 -6.67 -2.39
C LEU A 135 13.64 -7.88 -3.20
N PRO A 136 14.09 -9.02 -2.58
CA PRO A 136 14.39 -10.22 -3.34
C PRO A 136 13.19 -10.80 -4.06
N SER A 137 11.99 -10.74 -3.48
CA SER A 137 10.76 -11.22 -4.12
C SER A 137 10.41 -10.42 -5.36
N VAL A 138 10.52 -9.10 -5.30
CA VAL A 138 10.34 -8.21 -6.46
C VAL A 138 11.42 -8.45 -7.52
N ALA A 139 12.68 -8.62 -7.13
CA ALA A 139 13.77 -8.91 -8.04
C ALA A 139 13.58 -10.27 -8.74
N LEU A 140 13.14 -11.28 -7.98
CA LEU A 140 12.86 -12.63 -8.54
C LEU A 140 11.69 -12.58 -9.54
N THR A 141 10.58 -11.90 -9.20
CA THR A 141 9.44 -11.75 -10.11
C THR A 141 9.83 -10.99 -11.38
N TYR A 142 10.66 -9.97 -11.26
CA TYR A 142 11.23 -9.27 -12.42
C TYR A 142 12.10 -10.19 -13.27
N ALA A 143 12.99 -10.98 -12.69
CA ALA A 143 13.85 -11.93 -13.40
C ALA A 143 13.01 -13.00 -14.13
N ILE A 144 12.01 -13.60 -13.46
CA ILE A 144 11.08 -14.55 -14.06
C ILE A 144 10.34 -13.92 -15.25
N SER A 145 9.89 -12.67 -15.10
CA SER A 145 9.21 -11.96 -16.19
C SER A 145 10.11 -11.72 -17.40
N ALA A 146 11.40 -11.48 -17.17
CA ALA A 146 12.37 -11.29 -18.23
C ALA A 146 12.63 -12.60 -19.01
N ILE A 147 12.72 -13.72 -18.29
CA ILE A 147 12.92 -15.07 -18.89
C ILE A 147 11.67 -15.47 -19.71
N ASN A 148 10.48 -15.29 -19.15
CA ASN A 148 9.22 -15.67 -19.78
C ASN A 148 8.71 -14.64 -20.81
N LYS A 149 9.38 -13.50 -20.95
CA LYS A 149 8.95 -12.37 -21.78
C LYS A 149 7.54 -11.87 -21.43
N ASP A 150 7.16 -12.00 -20.16
CA ASP A 150 5.87 -11.53 -19.64
C ASP A 150 5.96 -10.05 -19.25
N CYS A 151 5.47 -9.18 -20.15
CA CYS A 151 5.49 -7.74 -19.94
C CYS A 151 4.61 -7.30 -18.78
N ARG A 152 3.46 -7.97 -18.55
CA ARG A 152 2.57 -7.62 -17.45
C ARG A 152 3.25 -7.89 -16.11
N LEU A 153 3.82 -9.07 -15.92
CA LEU A 153 4.54 -9.42 -14.71
C LEU A 153 5.74 -8.49 -14.47
N ARG A 154 6.43 -8.06 -15.55
CA ARG A 154 7.52 -7.10 -15.48
C ARG A 154 7.03 -5.75 -14.98
N ASN A 155 5.95 -5.22 -15.56
CA ASN A 155 5.39 -3.93 -15.17
C ASN A 155 4.88 -3.96 -13.71
N VAL A 156 4.26 -5.06 -13.28
CA VAL A 156 3.89 -5.28 -11.88
C VAL A 156 5.10 -5.22 -10.95
N SER A 157 6.19 -5.88 -11.30
CA SER A 157 7.41 -5.89 -10.49
C SER A 157 8.01 -4.49 -10.36
N LEU A 158 8.04 -3.73 -11.47
CA LEU A 158 8.53 -2.34 -11.46
C LEU A 158 7.63 -1.40 -10.68
N ALA A 159 6.31 -1.54 -10.81
CA ALA A 159 5.33 -0.77 -10.04
C ALA A 159 5.38 -1.11 -8.54
N ALA A 160 5.59 -2.40 -8.20
CA ALA A 160 5.78 -2.83 -6.82
C ALA A 160 7.02 -2.21 -6.21
N LEU A 161 8.14 -2.14 -6.95
CA LEU A 161 9.34 -1.45 -6.51
C LEU A 161 9.11 0.05 -6.27
N GLN A 162 8.36 0.72 -7.16
CA GLN A 162 7.99 2.13 -6.95
C GLN A 162 7.16 2.32 -5.69
N SER A 163 6.14 1.48 -5.50
CA SER A 163 5.27 1.54 -4.32
C SER A 163 6.04 1.31 -3.03
N PHE A 164 6.99 0.37 -3.04
CA PHE A 164 7.88 0.11 -1.92
C PHE A 164 8.72 1.35 -1.58
N VAL A 165 9.38 1.95 -2.57
CA VAL A 165 10.22 3.15 -2.36
C VAL A 165 9.41 4.31 -1.80
N TYR A 166 8.20 4.55 -2.31
CA TYR A 166 7.35 5.63 -1.77
C TYR A 166 6.88 5.33 -0.35
N ALA A 167 6.55 4.08 -0.04
CA ALA A 167 6.18 3.68 1.31
C ALA A 167 7.36 3.89 2.30
N GLU A 168 8.59 3.56 1.88
CA GLU A 168 9.79 3.81 2.69
C GLU A 168 10.02 5.29 2.95
N VAL A 169 10.02 6.10 1.90
CA VAL A 169 10.24 7.56 2.02
C VAL A 169 9.16 8.19 2.90
N ALA A 170 7.89 7.83 2.69
CA ALA A 170 6.79 8.36 3.49
C ALA A 170 6.88 7.91 4.96
N SER A 171 7.16 6.62 5.20
CA SER A 171 7.32 6.07 6.54
C SER A 171 8.49 6.71 7.27
N ALA A 172 9.66 6.78 6.66
CA ALA A 172 10.85 7.40 7.25
C ALA A 172 10.62 8.88 7.57
N GLY A 173 10.04 9.63 6.63
CA GLY A 173 9.76 11.06 6.82
C GLY A 173 8.79 11.31 7.98
N LEU A 174 7.69 10.57 8.04
CA LEU A 174 6.71 10.71 9.12
C LEU A 174 7.26 10.26 10.48
N LYS A 175 8.06 9.20 10.52
CA LYS A 175 8.71 8.75 11.74
C LYS A 175 9.59 9.83 12.34
N VAL A 176 10.43 10.46 11.53
CA VAL A 176 11.34 11.55 11.97
C VAL A 176 10.55 12.78 12.42
N LEU A 177 9.41 13.06 11.80
CA LEU A 177 8.57 14.21 12.15
C LEU A 177 7.76 14.00 13.44
N THR A 178 7.39 12.77 13.73
CA THR A 178 6.49 12.47 14.86
C THR A 178 7.22 11.97 16.09
N CYS A 179 8.22 11.12 15.93
CA CYS A 179 8.97 10.47 17.01
C CYS A 179 8.06 9.94 18.13
N ARG A 180 7.00 9.20 17.75
CA ARG A 180 6.10 8.53 18.69
C ARG A 180 6.80 7.32 19.29
N LEU A 181 6.72 7.13 20.59
CA LEU A 181 7.32 5.96 21.25
C LEU A 181 6.54 4.67 20.98
N ARG A 182 7.26 3.56 20.98
CA ARG A 182 6.67 2.22 20.76
C ARG A 182 6.04 1.66 22.02
N PRO A 183 5.04 0.75 21.89
CA PRO A 183 4.48 0.00 23.03
C PRO A 183 5.54 -0.77 23.83
N SER A 184 6.51 -1.39 23.15
CA SER A 184 7.61 -2.14 23.76
C SER A 184 8.49 -1.33 24.70
N GLU A 185 8.49 0.00 24.58
CA GLU A 185 9.30 0.90 25.40
C GLU A 185 8.62 1.25 26.76
N ILE A 186 7.34 0.89 26.94
CA ILE A 186 6.62 1.10 28.19
C ILE A 186 7.23 0.32 29.36
N ASN A 187 7.80 -0.85 29.09
CA ASN A 187 8.33 -1.77 30.12
C ASN A 187 9.80 -1.51 30.50
N GLY A 188 10.34 -0.32 30.23
CA GLY A 188 11.62 0.12 30.80
C GLY A 188 12.88 -0.41 30.11
N GLN A 189 12.78 -1.02 28.94
CA GLN A 189 13.95 -1.25 28.05
C GLN A 189 14.17 -0.04 27.15
N TRP A 190 14.60 1.06 27.73
CA TRP A 190 15.07 2.21 26.98
C TRP A 190 16.36 1.83 26.27
N SER A 191 16.31 1.60 24.99
CA SER A 191 17.49 1.69 24.16
C SER A 191 17.99 3.12 24.20
N THR A 192 19.27 3.27 24.46
CA THR A 192 20.01 4.52 24.66
C THR A 192 19.69 5.56 23.58
N VAL A 193 18.86 6.53 23.90
CA VAL A 193 18.72 7.74 23.08
C VAL A 193 19.99 8.55 23.27
N ASN A 194 20.79 8.71 22.22
CA ASN A 194 22.03 9.49 22.17
C ASN A 194 23.16 9.09 23.14
N GLY A 195 23.33 7.81 23.46
CA GLY A 195 24.48 7.36 24.29
C GLY A 195 24.44 7.87 25.73
N GLN A 196 23.42 8.59 26.14
CA GLN A 196 23.19 9.00 27.52
C GLN A 196 22.09 8.12 28.11
N GLN A 197 22.49 7.25 29.00
CA GLN A 197 21.62 6.51 29.89
C GLN A 197 20.93 7.55 30.81
N SER A 198 19.82 8.10 30.37
CA SER A 198 18.97 8.90 31.25
C SER A 198 18.31 7.93 32.23
N THR A 199 18.99 7.72 33.36
CA THR A 199 18.34 7.26 34.58
C THR A 199 17.27 8.27 34.94
N VAL A 200 16.06 8.09 34.39
CA VAL A 200 14.89 8.80 34.87
C VAL A 200 14.71 8.34 36.29
N ASN A 201 15.05 9.24 37.23
CA ASN A 201 14.74 9.07 38.63
C ASN A 201 13.32 8.54 38.76
N SER A 202 13.13 7.55 39.58
CA SER A 202 11.99 6.75 40.00
C SER A 202 10.62 7.43 40.18
N GLN A 203 10.34 8.51 39.47
CA GLN A 203 9.00 8.97 39.16
C GLN A 203 8.67 8.38 37.79
N GLN A 204 7.97 7.28 37.82
CA GLN A 204 7.37 6.52 36.76
C GLN A 204 6.65 7.47 35.82
N SER A 205 7.37 8.02 34.83
CA SER A 205 6.73 8.67 33.69
C SER A 205 6.03 7.56 32.93
N ILE A 206 4.72 7.48 33.09
CA ILE A 206 3.88 6.49 32.41
C ILE A 206 3.99 6.82 30.91
N VAL A 207 4.84 6.09 30.22
CA VAL A 207 4.87 6.08 28.75
C VAL A 207 3.53 5.47 28.32
N ASN A 208 2.76 6.18 27.56
CA ASN A 208 1.47 5.75 27.04
C ASN A 208 1.42 5.99 25.51
N SER A 209 0.34 5.61 24.90
CA SER A 209 0.11 5.77 23.46
C SER A 209 0.21 7.24 22.97
N GLN A 210 0.10 8.19 23.85
CA GLN A 210 0.16 9.64 23.57
C GLN A 210 1.57 10.22 23.76
N THR A 211 2.61 9.40 23.93
CA THR A 211 3.97 9.91 24.13
C THR A 211 4.64 10.18 22.79
N TRP A 212 4.76 11.45 22.45
CA TRP A 212 5.37 11.97 21.22
C TRP A 212 6.53 12.87 21.58
N LEU A 213 7.73 12.56 21.10
CA LEU A 213 8.92 13.37 21.42
C LEU A 213 9.02 14.63 20.55
N GLY A 214 8.30 14.66 19.43
CA GLY A 214 8.33 15.74 18.46
C GLY A 214 9.45 15.62 17.42
N PRO A 215 9.49 16.54 16.44
CA PRO A 215 10.35 16.40 15.26
C PRO A 215 11.83 16.29 15.61
N PHE A 216 12.53 15.37 14.92
CA PHE A 216 13.99 15.19 14.98
C PHE A 216 14.57 14.84 16.38
N LYS A 217 13.74 14.32 17.29
CA LYS A 217 14.18 13.97 18.66
C LYS A 217 14.68 12.53 18.80
N SER A 218 14.23 11.62 17.95
CA SER A 218 14.69 10.25 17.90
C SER A 218 14.71 9.73 16.47
N PHE A 219 15.72 8.94 16.13
CA PHE A 219 15.81 8.26 14.84
C PHE A 219 15.65 6.74 14.97
N GLU A 220 15.76 6.21 16.19
CA GLU A 220 15.81 4.76 16.43
C GLU A 220 14.48 4.17 16.88
N SER A 221 13.79 4.83 17.81
CA SER A 221 12.59 4.30 18.46
C SER A 221 11.31 5.00 17.99
N THR A 222 10.96 4.85 16.70
CA THR A 222 9.81 5.57 16.14
C THR A 222 8.70 4.60 15.75
N SER A 223 7.51 4.80 16.37
CA SER A 223 6.36 3.95 16.15
C SER A 223 5.48 4.39 14.99
N PHE A 224 5.20 5.68 14.86
CA PHE A 224 4.23 6.20 13.90
C PHE A 224 4.85 6.71 12.61
N PRO A 225 4.28 6.30 11.48
CA PRO A 225 3.35 5.20 11.25
C PRO A 225 4.07 3.85 11.13
N SER A 226 3.30 2.74 11.12
CA SER A 226 3.89 1.42 10.92
C SER A 226 4.41 1.24 9.48
N GLY A 227 5.73 1.11 9.34
CA GLY A 227 6.38 0.88 8.05
C GLY A 227 6.01 -0.46 7.42
N HIS A 228 5.94 -1.54 8.23
CA HIS A 228 5.51 -2.87 7.78
C HIS A 228 4.09 -2.84 7.18
N ALA A 229 3.14 -2.23 7.87
CA ALA A 229 1.78 -2.09 7.37
C ALA A 229 1.75 -1.25 6.07
N MET A 230 2.49 -0.14 6.03
CA MET A 230 2.54 0.74 4.85
C MET A 230 3.11 0.02 3.62
N ARG A 231 4.25 -0.67 3.76
CA ARG A 231 4.86 -1.45 2.66
C ARG A 231 3.95 -2.57 2.18
N SER A 232 3.45 -3.38 3.11
CA SER A 232 2.59 -4.53 2.78
C SER A 232 1.32 -4.10 2.06
N PHE A 233 0.64 -3.05 2.51
CA PHE A 233 -0.56 -2.54 1.85
C PHE A 233 -0.27 -1.84 0.52
N ALA A 234 0.86 -1.11 0.39
CA ALA A 234 1.26 -0.53 -0.87
C ALA A 234 1.50 -1.62 -1.94
N LEU A 235 2.20 -2.68 -1.58
CA LEU A 235 2.43 -3.83 -2.45
C LEU A 235 1.14 -4.57 -2.78
N ALA A 236 0.31 -4.87 -1.77
CA ALA A 236 -0.96 -5.57 -1.95
C ALA A 236 -1.87 -4.80 -2.91
N THR A 237 -1.99 -3.49 -2.74
CA THR A 237 -2.79 -2.63 -3.61
C THR A 237 -2.25 -2.58 -5.03
N THR A 238 -0.93 -2.47 -5.18
CA THR A 238 -0.29 -2.46 -6.49
C THR A 238 -0.51 -3.79 -7.21
N VAL A 239 -0.23 -4.92 -6.57
CA VAL A 239 -0.40 -6.24 -7.18
C VAL A 239 -1.87 -6.50 -7.53
N ALA A 240 -2.80 -6.22 -6.61
CA ALA A 240 -4.23 -6.36 -6.85
C ALA A 240 -4.72 -5.49 -8.02
N GLY A 241 -4.25 -4.24 -8.11
CA GLY A 241 -4.64 -3.30 -9.17
C GLY A 241 -4.18 -3.74 -10.56
N PHE A 242 -3.06 -4.42 -10.67
CA PHE A 242 -2.59 -4.96 -11.96
C PHE A 242 -3.32 -6.24 -12.39
N TYR A 243 -4.07 -6.89 -11.51
CA TYR A 243 -4.83 -8.12 -11.80
C TYR A 243 -6.30 -8.00 -11.36
N PRO A 244 -7.04 -6.96 -11.81
CA PRO A 244 -8.42 -6.73 -11.37
C PRO A 244 -9.36 -7.88 -11.75
N GLU A 245 -9.07 -8.58 -12.85
CA GLU A 245 -9.84 -9.74 -13.31
C GLU A 245 -9.64 -10.98 -12.44
N LYS A 246 -8.55 -11.02 -11.64
CA LYS A 246 -8.22 -12.14 -10.77
C LYS A 246 -8.48 -11.78 -9.31
N LYS A 247 -9.74 -11.76 -8.88
CA LYS A 247 -10.14 -11.37 -7.51
C LYS A 247 -9.36 -12.08 -6.40
N TRP A 248 -8.98 -13.33 -6.61
CA TRP A 248 -8.19 -14.09 -5.63
C TRP A 248 -6.81 -13.46 -5.38
N VAL A 249 -6.22 -12.80 -6.38
CA VAL A 249 -4.92 -12.09 -6.20
C VAL A 249 -5.08 -10.98 -5.16
N GLY A 250 -6.13 -10.18 -5.28
CA GLY A 250 -6.44 -9.14 -4.30
C GLY A 250 -6.69 -9.73 -2.90
N ILE A 251 -7.51 -10.80 -2.81
CA ILE A 251 -7.80 -11.45 -1.54
C ILE A 251 -6.52 -11.93 -0.85
N VAL A 252 -5.65 -12.65 -1.57
CA VAL A 252 -4.40 -13.16 -1.01
C VAL A 252 -3.46 -12.02 -0.60
N SER A 253 -3.28 -11.03 -1.48
CA SER A 253 -2.36 -9.90 -1.21
C SER A 253 -2.79 -9.09 0.02
N TYR A 254 -4.07 -8.74 0.12
CA TYR A 254 -4.58 -8.00 1.28
C TYR A 254 -4.65 -8.87 2.55
N SER A 255 -4.87 -10.18 2.44
CA SER A 255 -4.80 -11.08 3.60
C SER A 255 -3.39 -11.13 4.18
N LEU A 256 -2.36 -11.22 3.34
CA LEU A 256 -0.96 -11.17 3.79
C LEU A 256 -0.62 -9.83 4.43
N ALA A 257 -1.02 -8.71 3.81
CA ALA A 257 -0.80 -7.38 4.36
C ALA A 257 -1.50 -7.17 5.71
N THR A 258 -2.73 -7.69 5.86
CA THR A 258 -3.46 -7.64 7.13
C THR A 258 -2.79 -8.51 8.19
N MET A 259 -2.36 -9.71 7.83
CA MET A 259 -1.67 -10.62 8.73
C MET A 259 -0.38 -10.00 9.28
N THR A 260 0.44 -9.39 8.40
CA THR A 260 1.62 -8.61 8.79
C THR A 260 1.24 -7.49 9.76
N SER A 261 0.21 -6.72 9.43
CA SER A 261 -0.23 -5.58 10.22
C SER A 261 -0.72 -5.98 11.62
N VAL A 262 -1.51 -7.05 11.71
CA VAL A 262 -1.97 -7.62 12.98
C VAL A 262 -0.79 -8.17 13.78
N GLY A 263 0.17 -8.82 13.12
CA GLY A 263 1.40 -9.30 13.75
C GLY A 263 2.17 -8.18 14.48
N ARG A 264 2.25 -6.99 13.87
CA ARG A 264 2.93 -5.82 14.49
C ARG A 264 2.25 -5.33 15.76
N VAL A 265 0.91 -5.45 15.85
CA VAL A 265 0.15 -5.07 17.06
C VAL A 265 0.30 -6.14 18.14
N ILE A 266 0.16 -7.42 17.78
CA ILE A 266 0.34 -8.54 18.72
C ILE A 266 1.78 -8.61 19.25
N GLY A 267 2.77 -8.36 18.38
CA GLY A 267 4.19 -8.28 18.73
C GLY A 267 4.58 -7.04 19.55
N LYS A 268 3.62 -6.15 19.87
CA LYS A 268 3.84 -4.92 20.67
C LYS A 268 4.86 -3.95 20.05
N GLU A 269 5.07 -4.03 18.76
CA GLU A 269 6.01 -3.19 18.01
C GLU A 269 5.40 -1.86 17.57
N HIS A 270 4.08 -1.84 17.41
CA HIS A 270 3.33 -0.68 16.98
C HIS A 270 1.98 -0.59 17.70
N TRP A 271 1.52 0.65 17.91
CA TRP A 271 0.15 0.91 18.34
C TRP A 271 -0.84 0.56 17.22
N THR A 272 -2.07 0.25 17.58
CA THR A 272 -3.12 -0.08 16.59
C THR A 272 -3.36 1.08 15.61
N SER A 273 -3.36 2.31 16.10
CA SER A 273 -3.49 3.51 15.27
C SER A 273 -2.34 3.68 14.26
N ASP A 274 -1.09 3.35 14.65
CA ASP A 274 0.07 3.42 13.75
C ASP A 274 -0.08 2.47 12.56
N VAL A 275 -0.63 1.29 12.83
CA VAL A 275 -0.87 0.25 11.82
C VAL A 275 -1.99 0.65 10.87
N ILE A 276 -3.08 1.22 11.39
CA ILE A 276 -4.20 1.68 10.57
C ILE A 276 -3.77 2.81 9.63
N VAL A 277 -3.02 3.80 10.16
CA VAL A 277 -2.48 4.89 9.33
C VAL A 277 -1.49 4.35 8.30
N GLY A 278 -0.58 3.45 8.71
CA GLY A 278 0.36 2.81 7.79
C GLY A 278 -0.35 2.09 6.65
N ALA A 279 -1.36 1.26 6.98
CA ALA A 279 -2.17 0.54 6.00
C ALA A 279 -2.89 1.47 5.02
N ALA A 280 -3.51 2.54 5.54
CA ALA A 280 -4.20 3.53 4.73
C ALA A 280 -3.26 4.27 3.77
N LEU A 281 -2.12 4.76 4.28
CA LEU A 281 -1.11 5.42 3.44
C LEU A 281 -0.56 4.46 2.39
N GLY A 282 -0.28 3.21 2.75
CA GLY A 282 0.14 2.18 1.83
C GLY A 282 -0.88 1.95 0.71
N TYR A 283 -2.15 1.83 1.06
CA TYR A 283 -3.24 1.70 0.08
C TYR A 283 -3.26 2.87 -0.91
N PHE A 284 -3.21 4.11 -0.42
CA PHE A 284 -3.22 5.27 -1.31
C PHE A 284 -1.97 5.37 -2.18
N ILE A 285 -0.80 5.01 -1.67
CA ILE A 285 0.44 4.94 -2.45
C ILE A 285 0.28 3.92 -3.59
N GLY A 286 -0.11 2.69 -3.28
CA GLY A 286 -0.31 1.64 -4.29
C GLY A 286 -1.34 2.03 -5.35
N ARG A 287 -2.49 2.60 -4.92
CA ARG A 287 -3.53 3.09 -5.83
C ARG A 287 -3.01 4.18 -6.77
N GLY A 288 -2.18 5.10 -6.28
CA GLY A 288 -1.59 6.15 -7.10
C GLY A 288 -0.63 5.61 -8.14
N VAL A 289 0.19 4.64 -7.77
CA VAL A 289 1.11 3.99 -8.71
C VAL A 289 0.35 3.21 -9.78
N VAL A 290 -0.72 2.49 -9.42
CA VAL A 290 -1.57 1.79 -10.39
C VAL A 290 -2.21 2.78 -11.37
N LYS A 291 -2.89 3.82 -10.88
CA LYS A 291 -3.51 4.85 -11.72
C LYS A 291 -2.53 5.53 -12.67
N PHE A 292 -1.30 5.77 -12.21
CA PHE A 292 -0.26 6.34 -13.06
C PHE A 292 0.11 5.39 -14.20
N ASN A 293 0.28 4.10 -13.91
CA ASN A 293 0.63 3.10 -14.92
C ASN A 293 -0.51 2.85 -15.92
N GLU A 294 -1.78 2.86 -15.48
CA GLU A 294 -2.95 2.80 -16.36
C GLU A 294 -2.99 3.99 -17.33
N LYS A 295 -2.71 5.20 -16.83
CA LYS A 295 -2.67 6.40 -17.65
C LYS A 295 -1.58 6.32 -18.73
N ILE A 296 -0.40 5.79 -18.41
CA ILE A 296 0.67 5.59 -19.40
C ILE A 296 0.25 4.56 -20.44
N GLY A 297 -0.34 3.43 -20.02
CA GLY A 297 -0.85 2.40 -20.92
C GLY A 297 -1.86 2.97 -21.92
N ASN A 298 -2.76 3.82 -21.47
CA ASN A 298 -3.75 4.45 -22.34
C ASN A 298 -3.14 5.51 -23.29
N ILE A 299 -2.08 6.23 -22.87
CA ILE A 299 -1.40 7.22 -23.73
C ILE A 299 -0.57 6.51 -24.81
N SER A 300 -0.01 5.34 -24.52
CA SER A 300 0.76 4.56 -25.50
C SER A 300 -0.11 3.93 -26.60
N THR A 301 -1.44 4.00 -26.50
CA THR A 301 -2.38 3.56 -27.54
C THR A 301 -2.72 4.66 -28.58
N ILE A 302 -2.26 5.89 -28.40
CA ILE A 302 -2.41 6.93 -29.43
C ILE A 302 -1.41 6.63 -30.55
N GLU A 303 -1.88 6.01 -31.61
CA GLU A 303 -1.10 5.70 -32.79
C GLU A 303 -1.30 6.81 -33.84
N ILE A 304 -0.23 7.52 -34.14
CA ILE A 304 -0.21 8.55 -35.18
C ILE A 304 0.34 7.90 -36.46
N GLN A 305 -0.53 7.63 -37.42
CA GLN A 305 -0.12 7.06 -38.72
C GLN A 305 -0.19 8.15 -39.81
N PRO A 306 0.92 8.46 -40.46
CA PRO A 306 0.88 9.29 -41.66
C PRO A 306 0.24 8.50 -42.80
N ILE A 307 -0.77 9.06 -43.44
CA ILE A 307 -1.41 8.47 -44.61
C ILE A 307 -1.16 9.39 -45.82
N ALA A 308 -0.77 8.77 -46.94
CA ALA A 308 -0.75 9.41 -48.23
C ALA A 308 -2.01 8.99 -49.02
N THR A 309 -2.83 9.95 -49.38
CA THR A 309 -4.01 9.74 -50.21
C THR A 309 -3.77 10.36 -51.59
N SER A 310 -4.57 10.00 -52.55
CA SER A 310 -4.53 10.60 -53.90
C SER A 310 -4.79 12.12 -53.89
N CYS A 311 -5.30 12.66 -52.80
CA CYS A 311 -5.62 14.08 -52.62
C CYS A 311 -4.65 14.86 -51.70
N GLY A 312 -3.63 14.17 -51.12
CA GLY A 312 -2.66 14.80 -50.20
C GLY A 312 -2.15 13.91 -49.09
N LEU A 313 -1.30 14.47 -48.25
CA LEU A 313 -0.79 13.85 -47.02
C LEU A 313 -1.76 14.15 -45.84
N GLY A 314 -2.11 13.12 -45.10
CA GLY A 314 -2.93 13.24 -43.92
C GLY A 314 -2.30 12.49 -42.73
N VAL A 315 -2.88 12.67 -41.56
CA VAL A 315 -2.47 11.99 -40.34
C VAL A 315 -3.72 11.37 -39.75
N VAL A 316 -3.69 10.07 -39.49
CA VAL A 316 -4.71 9.36 -38.68
C VAL A 316 -4.22 9.27 -37.26
N ILE A 317 -5.03 9.74 -36.32
CA ILE A 317 -4.80 9.62 -34.90
C ILE A 317 -5.83 8.63 -34.39
N ASN A 318 -5.37 7.44 -33.99
CA ASN A 318 -6.17 6.43 -33.32
C ASN A 318 -6.05 6.68 -31.80
N PHE A 319 -7.21 6.83 -31.14
CA PHE A 319 -7.31 7.05 -29.69
C PHE A 319 -7.61 5.76 -28.95
#